data_ddbcfec2c3cb2e8dfa1a4e317c92258f
#
_entry.id   ddbcfec2c3cb2e8dfa1a4e317c92258f
#
_cell.length_a   1.000
_cell.length_b   1.000
_cell.length_c   1.000
_cell.angle_alpha   90.00
_cell.angle_beta   90.00
_cell.angle_gamma   90.00
#
_symmetry.space_group_name_H-M   'P 1'
#
loop_
_entity.id
_entity.type
_entity.pdbx_description
1 polymer ?
#
loop_
_entity_poly.entity_id
_entity_poly.type
_entity_poly.pdbx_seq_one_letter_code
_entity_poly.pdbx_strand_id
1 'polypeptide(L)'
;MINYMDRQVLSNMSVRITSQLKLSEEQYGNVEWAFGTAFAFGSLAFGFLVDKVSVRWLYPAVLLAWSAVGFATGFVRNYDSLLACRIFLGFFEAGHWPCALVVTHSVFSKEERPFGNSILQSGASIGAIITPIIIQGFFWYSQDDQAWRPPFQIVGIVGVFWAFAWCYSIPVGSFTRKKEEMKSESNSPNWFIDLLMNRRFWALVVMVISINTSWQLIRAWMPKFLQQGRGYSESIALYFNSAYFVATDIGCIGAGLLASRLTRLGRSVHASRLITYGLCSLLACLTCIAAFLPQGWLLLVVLLFVGAGTLGVFPCYYSFTQELSVTDLGKVTGILSFLGWIASSPVHRYFGRYVDQTKSFDLGLALVGLAPMLGLIAMLLLWPSTSQCKND
;
A
#
# COMPACT_ATOMS: atom_id res chain seq x y z
N MET A 1 -0.21 10.74 -4.63
CA MET A 1 1.21 11.01 -4.85
C MET A 1 1.93 11.32 -3.54
N ILE A 2 1.64 12.43 -2.84
CA ILE A 2 2.38 12.90 -1.64
C ILE A 2 2.49 11.83 -0.54
N ASN A 3 1.42 11.11 -0.21
CA ASN A 3 1.45 10.06 0.82
C ASN A 3 2.43 8.92 0.49
N TYR A 4 2.54 8.55 -0.79
CA TYR A 4 3.54 7.56 -1.20
C TYR A 4 4.96 8.14 -1.18
N MET A 5 5.12 9.44 -1.43
CA MET A 5 6.42 10.09 -1.28
C MET A 5 6.90 10.02 0.18
N ASP A 6 6.04 10.34 1.16
CA ASP A 6 6.38 10.24 2.60
C ASP A 6 6.85 8.84 3.00
N ARG A 7 6.14 7.80 2.54
CA ARG A 7 6.52 6.40 2.80
C ARG A 7 7.84 6.04 2.12
N GLN A 8 8.05 6.50 0.89
CA GLN A 8 9.25 6.19 0.13
C GLN A 8 10.48 6.92 0.65
N VAL A 9 10.35 8.13 1.19
CA VAL A 9 11.48 8.81 1.84
C VAL A 9 12.02 7.97 2.98
N LEU A 10 11.18 7.46 3.90
CA LEU A 10 11.67 6.61 4.99
C LEU A 10 12.35 5.33 4.49
N SER A 11 11.70 4.63 3.57
CA SER A 11 12.22 3.37 3.03
C SER A 11 13.57 3.55 2.33
N ASN A 12 13.68 4.54 1.43
CA ASN A 12 14.90 4.80 0.68
C ASN A 12 16.04 5.32 1.57
N MET A 13 15.71 6.06 2.64
CA MET A 13 16.69 6.60 3.59
C MET A 13 16.91 5.69 4.80
N SER A 14 16.32 4.52 4.82
CA SER A 14 16.30 3.63 6.00
C SER A 14 17.69 3.27 6.50
N VAL A 15 18.66 3.03 5.61
CA VAL A 15 20.05 2.69 6.00
C VAL A 15 20.71 3.88 6.70
N ARG A 16 20.60 5.10 6.16
CA ARG A 16 21.16 6.32 6.78
C ARG A 16 20.49 6.63 8.12
N ILE A 17 19.15 6.55 8.17
CA ILE A 17 18.37 6.82 9.38
C ILE A 17 18.75 5.84 10.49
N THR A 18 18.80 4.53 10.20
CA THR A 18 19.16 3.53 11.21
C THR A 18 20.60 3.66 11.66
N SER A 19 21.53 3.98 10.77
CA SER A 19 22.93 4.25 11.12
C SER A 19 23.07 5.49 12.01
N GLN A 20 22.47 6.63 11.63
CA GLN A 20 22.61 7.90 12.36
C GLN A 20 21.92 7.86 13.73
N LEU A 21 20.70 7.30 13.80
CA LEU A 21 19.94 7.18 15.05
C LEU A 21 20.33 5.94 15.86
N LYS A 22 21.30 5.14 15.40
CA LYS A 22 21.78 3.90 16.01
C LYS A 22 20.65 2.92 16.33
N LEU A 23 19.74 2.73 15.37
CA LEU A 23 18.60 1.84 15.52
C LEU A 23 18.96 0.41 15.14
N SER A 24 18.43 -0.57 15.89
CA SER A 24 18.42 -1.96 15.47
C SER A 24 17.41 -2.19 14.32
N GLU A 25 17.50 -3.31 13.65
CA GLU A 25 16.54 -3.68 12.61
C GLU A 25 15.16 -3.97 13.21
N GLU A 26 15.09 -4.51 14.45
CA GLU A 26 13.84 -4.63 15.18
C GLU A 26 13.21 -3.27 15.45
N GLN A 27 13.99 -2.26 15.83
CA GLN A 27 13.50 -0.90 16.04
C GLN A 27 12.98 -0.27 14.74
N TYR A 28 13.66 -0.47 13.62
CA TYR A 28 13.14 -0.06 12.31
C TYR A 28 11.83 -0.78 11.97
N GLY A 29 11.75 -2.08 12.23
CA GLY A 29 10.51 -2.85 12.08
C GLY A 29 9.38 -2.32 12.96
N ASN A 30 9.66 -1.89 14.20
CA ASN A 30 8.68 -1.27 15.08
C ASN A 30 8.16 0.06 14.53
N VAL A 31 9.00 0.85 13.88
CA VAL A 31 8.62 2.14 13.23
C VAL A 31 7.62 1.88 12.09
N GLU A 32 7.83 0.87 11.26
CA GLU A 32 6.89 0.46 10.20
C GLU A 32 5.62 -0.21 10.79
N TRP A 33 5.74 -1.03 11.83
CA TRP A 33 4.60 -1.62 12.55
C TRP A 33 3.70 -0.55 13.16
N ALA A 34 4.29 0.42 13.87
CA ALA A 34 3.54 1.51 14.49
C ALA A 34 2.77 2.34 13.46
N PHE A 35 3.39 2.66 12.33
CA PHE A 35 2.73 3.31 11.21
C PHE A 35 1.52 2.51 10.71
N GLY A 36 1.71 1.22 10.40
CA GLY A 36 0.65 0.39 9.86
C GLY A 36 -0.51 0.16 10.83
N THR A 37 -0.21 -0.01 12.13
CA THR A 37 -1.22 -0.12 13.18
C THR A 37 -2.02 1.18 13.32
N ALA A 38 -1.34 2.31 13.37
CA ALA A 38 -2.00 3.62 13.43
C ALA A 38 -2.84 3.89 12.17
N PHE A 39 -2.35 3.49 10.99
CA PHE A 39 -3.08 3.58 9.73
C PHE A 39 -4.37 2.73 9.75
N ALA A 40 -4.33 1.51 10.33
CA ALA A 40 -5.52 0.68 10.48
C ALA A 40 -6.60 1.40 11.29
N PHE A 41 -6.28 1.90 12.47
CA PHE A 41 -7.23 2.65 13.31
C PHE A 41 -7.67 3.96 12.66
N GLY A 42 -6.75 4.69 12.02
CA GLY A 42 -7.07 5.88 11.23
C GLY A 42 -8.06 5.60 10.11
N SER A 43 -7.92 4.47 9.40
CA SER A 43 -8.84 4.07 8.33
C SER A 43 -10.29 3.91 8.83
N LEU A 44 -10.48 3.34 10.00
CA LEU A 44 -11.81 3.27 10.63
C LEU A 44 -12.30 4.66 11.05
N ALA A 45 -11.46 5.43 11.75
CA ALA A 45 -11.84 6.75 12.27
C ALA A 45 -12.25 7.70 11.13
N PHE A 46 -11.44 7.81 10.08
CA PHE A 46 -11.72 8.69 8.95
C PHE A 46 -12.81 8.13 8.03
N GLY A 47 -12.98 6.80 7.95
CA GLY A 47 -14.11 6.18 7.28
C GLY A 47 -15.46 6.64 7.85
N PHE A 48 -15.58 6.73 9.19
CA PHE A 48 -16.77 7.29 9.84
C PHE A 48 -16.83 8.81 9.78
N LEU A 49 -15.68 9.49 9.82
CA LEU A 49 -15.62 10.96 9.87
C LEU A 49 -15.98 11.58 8.53
N VAL A 50 -15.63 10.95 7.41
CA VAL A 50 -15.95 11.42 6.05
C VAL A 50 -17.46 11.51 5.81
N ASP A 51 -18.26 10.70 6.51
CA ASP A 51 -19.72 10.75 6.43
C ASP A 51 -20.32 11.91 7.26
N LYS A 52 -19.59 12.44 8.24
CA LYS A 52 -20.07 13.48 9.14
C LYS A 52 -19.57 14.88 8.78
N VAL A 53 -18.33 14.95 8.30
CA VAL A 53 -17.65 16.22 7.97
C VAL A 53 -17.57 16.39 6.44
N SER A 54 -17.67 17.62 5.97
CA SER A 54 -17.50 17.94 4.56
C SER A 54 -16.06 17.65 4.11
N VAL A 55 -15.91 16.87 3.03
CA VAL A 55 -14.62 16.52 2.44
C VAL A 55 -13.82 17.76 2.04
N ARG A 56 -14.51 18.87 1.70
CA ARG A 56 -13.84 20.14 1.41
C ARG A 56 -12.90 20.59 2.54
N TRP A 57 -13.27 20.35 3.80
CA TRP A 57 -12.48 20.74 4.97
C TRP A 57 -11.69 19.56 5.53
N LEU A 58 -12.27 18.39 5.55
CA LEU A 58 -11.63 17.20 6.10
C LEU A 58 -10.35 16.83 5.32
N TYR A 59 -10.40 16.84 3.98
CA TYR A 59 -9.28 16.40 3.15
C TYR A 59 -8.02 17.29 3.32
N PRO A 60 -8.11 18.64 3.18
CA PRO A 60 -6.94 19.47 3.46
C PRO A 60 -6.51 19.43 4.93
N ALA A 61 -7.42 19.26 5.89
CA ALA A 61 -7.07 19.17 7.31
C ALA A 61 -6.22 17.92 7.61
N VAL A 62 -6.63 16.73 7.13
CA VAL A 62 -5.83 15.51 7.31
C VAL A 62 -4.52 15.59 6.54
N LEU A 63 -4.51 16.19 5.36
CA LEU A 63 -3.29 16.38 4.57
C LEU A 63 -2.31 17.33 5.28
N LEU A 64 -2.77 18.45 5.80
CA LEU A 64 -1.94 19.35 6.60
C LEU A 64 -1.38 18.67 7.84
N ALA A 65 -2.20 17.86 8.53
CA ALA A 65 -1.77 17.13 9.73
C ALA A 65 -0.65 16.14 9.39
N TRP A 66 -0.81 15.29 8.37
CA TRP A 66 0.28 14.36 8.03
C TRP A 66 1.49 15.08 7.43
N SER A 67 1.30 16.15 6.65
CA SER A 67 2.41 16.93 6.09
C SER A 67 3.23 17.62 7.17
N ALA A 68 2.58 18.14 8.22
CA ALA A 68 3.25 18.70 9.39
C ALA A 68 4.08 17.64 10.13
N VAL A 69 3.53 16.42 10.29
CA VAL A 69 4.26 15.30 10.90
C VAL A 69 5.40 14.83 9.99
N GLY A 70 5.19 14.74 8.68
CA GLY A 70 6.23 14.43 7.69
C GLY A 70 7.38 15.44 7.77
N PHE A 71 7.06 16.73 7.78
CA PHE A 71 8.04 17.81 7.96
C PHE A 71 8.79 17.69 9.30
N ALA A 72 8.06 17.42 10.40
CA ALA A 72 8.66 17.23 11.74
C ALA A 72 9.59 16.01 11.78
N THR A 73 9.35 14.97 10.98
CA THR A 73 10.24 13.81 10.87
C THR A 73 11.65 14.20 10.45
N GLY A 74 11.81 15.26 9.66
CA GLY A 74 13.13 15.81 9.30
C GLY A 74 13.94 16.35 10.50
N PHE A 75 13.35 16.54 11.67
CA PHE A 75 14.00 17.09 12.88
C PHE A 75 14.19 16.07 14.00
N VAL A 76 13.73 14.83 13.83
CA VAL A 76 13.86 13.80 14.87
C VAL A 76 15.33 13.51 15.20
N ARG A 77 15.60 13.21 16.48
CA ARG A 77 16.98 12.99 16.99
C ARG A 77 17.16 11.62 17.64
N ASN A 78 16.08 10.89 17.90
CA ASN A 78 16.11 9.61 18.58
C ASN A 78 14.96 8.70 18.11
N TYR A 79 15.00 7.45 18.56
CA TYR A 79 14.00 6.43 18.23
C TYR A 79 12.59 6.85 18.61
N ASP A 80 12.39 7.36 19.83
CA ASP A 80 11.03 7.64 20.34
C ASP A 80 10.35 8.77 19.55
N SER A 81 11.11 9.81 19.20
CA SER A 81 10.57 10.90 18.35
C SER A 81 10.24 10.42 16.94
N LEU A 82 11.05 9.53 16.36
CA LEU A 82 10.75 8.91 15.06
C LEU A 82 9.49 8.03 15.16
N LEU A 83 9.39 7.21 16.19
CA LEU A 83 8.24 6.33 16.44
C LEU A 83 6.95 7.15 16.60
N ALA A 84 6.99 8.21 17.40
CA ALA A 84 5.85 9.11 17.57
C ALA A 84 5.41 9.75 16.23
N CYS A 85 6.36 10.26 15.45
CA CYS A 85 6.05 10.78 14.12
C CYS A 85 5.39 9.71 13.22
N ARG A 86 5.86 8.46 13.26
CA ARG A 86 5.27 7.38 12.44
C ARG A 86 3.86 7.01 12.87
N ILE A 87 3.55 7.03 14.19
CA ILE A 87 2.19 6.81 14.69
C ILE A 87 1.24 7.90 14.17
N PHE A 88 1.60 9.17 14.36
CA PHE A 88 0.75 10.27 13.90
C PHE A 88 0.64 10.32 12.39
N LEU A 89 1.73 10.08 11.66
CA LEU A 89 1.72 10.02 10.20
C LEU A 89 0.76 8.94 9.70
N GLY A 90 0.87 7.71 10.22
CA GLY A 90 0.01 6.60 9.84
C GLY A 90 -1.46 6.90 10.11
N PHE A 91 -1.77 7.46 11.27
CA PHE A 91 -3.14 7.81 11.63
C PHE A 91 -3.74 8.84 10.67
N PHE A 92 -3.08 9.98 10.46
CA PHE A 92 -3.62 11.04 9.59
C PHE A 92 -3.59 10.65 8.11
N GLU A 93 -2.56 9.96 7.64
CA GLU A 93 -2.45 9.54 6.23
C GLU A 93 -3.58 8.58 5.82
N ALA A 94 -4.13 7.81 6.77
CA ALA A 94 -5.26 6.92 6.54
C ALA A 94 -6.53 7.66 6.07
N GLY A 95 -6.67 8.94 6.38
CA GLY A 95 -7.79 9.77 5.91
C GLY A 95 -7.77 10.09 4.41
N HIS A 96 -6.65 9.87 3.74
CA HIS A 96 -6.53 10.12 2.29
C HIS A 96 -7.56 9.33 1.47
N TRP A 97 -7.61 8.01 1.65
CA TRP A 97 -8.43 7.14 0.83
C TRP A 97 -9.94 7.41 0.95
N PRO A 98 -10.52 7.50 2.16
CA PRO A 98 -11.93 7.85 2.30
C PRO A 98 -12.29 9.19 1.65
N CYS A 99 -11.46 10.22 1.86
CA CYS A 99 -11.68 11.52 1.26
C CYS A 99 -11.60 11.49 -0.27
N ALA A 100 -10.56 10.84 -0.82
CA ALA A 100 -10.34 10.74 -2.25
C ALA A 100 -11.48 10.00 -2.97
N LEU A 101 -11.99 8.91 -2.37
CA LEU A 101 -13.11 8.16 -2.93
C LEU A 101 -14.41 9.00 -2.96
N VAL A 102 -14.68 9.80 -1.93
CA VAL A 102 -15.82 10.72 -1.94
C VAL A 102 -15.67 11.78 -3.02
N VAL A 103 -14.48 12.31 -3.22
CA VAL A 103 -14.19 13.28 -4.30
C VAL A 103 -14.42 12.66 -5.66
N THR A 104 -13.83 11.51 -5.96
CA THR A 104 -14.02 10.82 -7.25
C THR A 104 -15.48 10.47 -7.50
N HIS A 105 -16.18 10.00 -6.47
CA HIS A 105 -17.61 9.72 -6.56
C HIS A 105 -18.44 10.98 -6.85
N SER A 106 -18.01 12.13 -6.37
CA SER A 106 -18.76 13.39 -6.52
C SER A 106 -18.48 14.11 -7.83
N VAL A 107 -17.26 13.96 -8.38
CA VAL A 107 -16.80 14.66 -9.59
C VAL A 107 -17.13 13.86 -10.85
N PHE A 108 -16.98 12.53 -10.82
CA PHE A 108 -17.14 11.66 -11.97
C PHE A 108 -18.53 11.00 -12.02
N SER A 109 -19.07 10.85 -13.23
CA SER A 109 -20.27 10.01 -13.46
C SER A 109 -19.98 8.55 -13.12
N LYS A 110 -21.03 7.70 -12.99
CA LYS A 110 -20.87 6.27 -12.69
C LYS A 110 -19.94 5.57 -13.70
N GLU A 111 -20.03 5.96 -14.96
CA GLU A 111 -19.27 5.43 -16.09
C GLU A 111 -17.80 5.87 -16.05
N GLU A 112 -17.52 7.09 -15.56
CA GLU A 112 -16.18 7.69 -15.52
C GLU A 112 -15.41 7.40 -14.23
N ARG A 113 -16.07 6.92 -13.17
CA ARG A 113 -15.43 6.61 -11.87
C ARG A 113 -14.22 5.65 -11.98
N PRO A 114 -14.24 4.60 -12.82
CA PRO A 114 -13.06 3.75 -13.01
C PRO A 114 -11.84 4.54 -13.50
N PHE A 115 -12.06 5.50 -14.40
CA PHE A 115 -11.00 6.39 -14.89
C PHE A 115 -10.50 7.33 -13.80
N GLY A 116 -11.39 7.97 -13.01
CA GLY A 116 -11.02 8.80 -11.88
C GLY A 116 -10.21 8.04 -10.82
N ASN A 117 -10.60 6.81 -10.53
CA ASN A 117 -9.86 5.94 -9.59
C ASN A 117 -8.49 5.51 -10.15
N SER A 118 -8.36 5.31 -11.46
CA SER A 118 -7.06 5.00 -12.07
C SER A 118 -6.09 6.18 -11.99
N ILE A 119 -6.55 7.42 -12.20
CA ILE A 119 -5.75 8.63 -11.99
C ILE A 119 -5.28 8.71 -10.53
N LEU A 120 -6.17 8.41 -9.58
CA LEU A 120 -5.85 8.42 -8.16
C LEU A 120 -4.72 7.42 -7.83
N GLN A 121 -4.83 6.21 -8.37
CA GLN A 121 -3.85 5.14 -8.18
C GLN A 121 -2.51 5.44 -8.87
N SER A 122 -2.55 5.98 -10.09
CA SER A 122 -1.34 6.43 -10.81
C SER A 122 -0.56 7.47 -10.02
N GLY A 123 -1.25 8.37 -9.31
CA GLY A 123 -0.59 9.32 -8.43
C GLY A 123 0.27 8.67 -7.35
N ALA A 124 -0.16 7.52 -6.80
CA ALA A 124 0.63 6.78 -5.82
C ALA A 124 1.93 6.23 -6.44
N SER A 125 1.82 5.60 -7.60
CA SER A 125 2.96 5.04 -8.33
C SER A 125 3.95 6.12 -8.78
N ILE A 126 3.45 7.23 -9.32
CA ILE A 126 4.30 8.37 -9.71
C ILE A 126 5.08 8.87 -8.48
N GLY A 127 4.43 9.00 -7.31
CA GLY A 127 5.12 9.38 -6.07
C GLY A 127 6.24 8.41 -5.70
N ALA A 128 5.99 7.11 -5.81
CA ALA A 128 6.96 6.07 -5.50
C ALA A 128 8.16 6.04 -6.47
N ILE A 129 7.92 6.32 -7.76
CA ILE A 129 8.95 6.35 -8.81
C ILE A 129 9.84 7.60 -8.68
N ILE A 130 9.22 8.77 -8.43
CA ILE A 130 9.93 10.05 -8.44
C ILE A 130 10.74 10.26 -7.16
N THR A 131 10.27 9.76 -6.01
CA THR A 131 10.93 10.02 -4.72
C THR A 131 12.40 9.58 -4.69
N PRO A 132 12.80 8.36 -5.09
CA PRO A 132 14.20 7.96 -5.11
C PRO A 132 15.06 8.85 -6.03
N ILE A 133 14.50 9.33 -7.15
CA ILE A 133 15.19 10.20 -8.09
C ILE A 133 15.46 11.58 -7.47
N ILE A 134 14.45 12.13 -6.76
CA ILE A 134 14.60 13.39 -6.02
C ILE A 134 15.68 13.23 -4.95
N ILE A 135 15.65 12.16 -4.17
CA ILE A 135 16.64 11.87 -3.14
C ILE A 135 18.04 11.78 -3.74
N GLN A 136 18.20 11.07 -4.85
CA GLN A 136 19.50 10.99 -5.55
C GLN A 136 19.99 12.36 -5.99
N GLY A 137 19.10 13.25 -6.46
CA GLY A 137 19.45 14.63 -6.80
C GLY A 137 20.03 15.40 -5.61
N PHE A 138 19.52 15.19 -4.39
CA PHE A 138 20.08 15.80 -3.18
C PHE A 138 21.49 15.31 -2.88
N PHE A 139 21.78 14.02 -3.10
CA PHE A 139 23.11 13.47 -2.85
C PHE A 139 24.21 13.97 -3.79
N TRP A 140 23.86 14.52 -4.93
CA TRP A 140 24.83 15.21 -5.78
C TRP A 140 25.33 16.52 -5.17
N TYR A 141 24.52 17.16 -4.30
CA TYR A 141 24.87 18.43 -3.65
C TYR A 141 25.40 18.26 -2.24
N SER A 142 25.02 17.19 -1.52
CA SER A 142 25.44 16.96 -0.14
C SER A 142 25.58 15.47 0.13
N GLN A 143 26.79 15.08 0.55
CA GLN A 143 27.08 13.73 1.02
C GLN A 143 27.06 13.62 2.55
N ASP A 144 26.51 14.64 3.23
CA ASP A 144 26.40 14.65 4.70
C ASP A 144 25.51 13.50 5.20
N ASP A 145 25.85 12.95 6.36
CA ASP A 145 25.07 11.93 7.04
C ASP A 145 23.64 12.40 7.37
N GLN A 146 23.41 13.71 7.46
CA GLN A 146 22.12 14.32 7.68
C GLN A 146 21.30 14.54 6.40
N ALA A 147 21.79 14.18 5.22
CA ALA A 147 21.13 14.38 3.94
C ALA A 147 19.77 13.67 3.78
N TRP A 148 19.41 12.78 4.72
CA TRP A 148 18.10 12.15 4.76
C TRP A 148 16.97 13.07 5.29
N ARG A 149 17.30 14.20 5.95
CA ARG A 149 16.35 15.11 6.59
C ARG A 149 15.59 16.02 5.60
N PRO A 150 16.29 16.70 4.64
CA PRO A 150 15.63 17.60 3.69
C PRO A 150 14.51 16.96 2.86
N PRO A 151 14.60 15.72 2.38
CA PRO A 151 13.51 15.08 1.66
C PRO A 151 12.18 15.04 2.44
N PHE A 152 12.20 14.76 3.75
CA PHE A 152 11.00 14.83 4.59
C PHE A 152 10.42 16.25 4.67
N GLN A 153 11.28 17.25 4.85
CA GLN A 153 10.87 18.64 4.95
C GLN A 153 10.23 19.12 3.64
N ILE A 154 10.79 18.75 2.50
CA ILE A 154 10.28 19.14 1.18
C ILE A 154 8.94 18.50 0.90
N VAL A 155 8.78 17.21 1.15
CA VAL A 155 7.50 16.52 0.95
C VAL A 155 6.42 17.13 1.85
N GLY A 156 6.76 17.46 3.11
CA GLY A 156 5.85 18.15 4.01
C GLY A 156 5.43 19.54 3.49
N ILE A 157 6.38 20.34 2.98
CA ILE A 157 6.07 21.66 2.39
C ILE A 157 5.19 21.52 1.13
N VAL A 158 5.46 20.56 0.26
CA VAL A 158 4.64 20.29 -0.94
C VAL A 158 3.20 19.98 -0.52
N GLY A 159 3.00 19.21 0.58
CA GLY A 159 1.68 18.94 1.10
C GLY A 159 0.93 20.19 1.58
N VAL A 160 1.64 21.14 2.23
CA VAL A 160 1.06 22.42 2.63
C VAL A 160 0.60 23.22 1.41
N PHE A 161 1.44 23.33 0.37
CA PHE A 161 1.05 24.00 -0.88
C PHE A 161 -0.17 23.34 -1.53
N TRP A 162 -0.23 22.03 -1.54
CA TRP A 162 -1.39 21.31 -2.08
C TRP A 162 -2.66 21.63 -1.29
N ALA A 163 -2.59 21.70 0.04
CA ALA A 163 -3.75 22.03 0.88
C ALA A 163 -4.26 23.45 0.58
N PHE A 164 -3.38 24.42 0.40
CA PHE A 164 -3.75 25.77 -0.02
C PHE A 164 -4.39 25.77 -1.42
N ALA A 165 -3.78 25.07 -2.39
CA ALA A 165 -4.34 24.95 -3.73
C ALA A 165 -5.74 24.32 -3.72
N TRP A 166 -5.96 23.31 -2.89
CA TRP A 166 -7.27 22.70 -2.68
C TRP A 166 -8.30 23.69 -2.14
N CYS A 167 -7.96 24.39 -1.05
CA CYS A 167 -8.85 25.38 -0.45
C CYS A 167 -9.21 26.54 -1.40
N TYR A 168 -8.26 26.92 -2.26
CA TYR A 168 -8.47 27.97 -3.28
C TYR A 168 -9.34 27.47 -4.43
N SER A 169 -9.09 26.24 -4.94
CA SER A 169 -9.72 25.73 -6.14
C SER A 169 -11.12 25.17 -5.91
N ILE A 170 -11.42 24.68 -4.71
CA ILE A 170 -12.70 24.02 -4.39
C ILE A 170 -13.66 25.00 -3.67
N PRO A 171 -14.79 25.38 -4.25
CA PRO A 171 -15.75 26.32 -3.64
C PRO A 171 -16.38 25.79 -2.36
N VAL A 172 -16.81 26.69 -1.46
CA VAL A 172 -17.59 26.33 -0.28
C VAL A 172 -18.94 25.76 -0.72
N GLY A 173 -19.36 24.66 -0.10
CA GLY A 173 -20.60 23.95 -0.48
C GLY A 173 -20.40 22.83 -1.51
N SER A 174 -19.19 22.69 -2.10
CA SER A 174 -18.88 21.53 -2.93
C SER A 174 -19.04 20.23 -2.12
N PHE A 175 -19.55 19.18 -2.75
CA PHE A 175 -19.77 17.83 -2.17
C PHE A 175 -20.92 17.69 -1.17
N THR A 176 -21.76 18.72 -0.93
CA THR A 176 -22.90 18.64 0.01
C THR A 176 -24.09 17.88 -0.58
N ARG A 177 -24.35 18.03 -1.86
CA ARG A 177 -25.57 17.53 -2.53
C ARG A 177 -25.63 16.00 -2.70
N LYS A 178 -24.50 15.32 -2.80
CA LYS A 178 -24.45 13.85 -3.00
C LYS A 178 -24.38 13.02 -1.71
N LYS A 179 -24.27 13.67 -0.56
CA LYS A 179 -24.23 13.00 0.74
C LYS A 179 -25.55 12.32 1.11
N GLU A 180 -26.67 12.86 0.62
CA GLU A 180 -28.03 12.33 0.86
C GLU A 180 -28.31 11.08 0.01
N GLU A 181 -27.80 11.04 -1.23
CA GLU A 181 -27.96 9.90 -2.13
C GLU A 181 -27.18 8.66 -1.62
N MET A 182 -25.98 8.85 -1.06
CA MET A 182 -25.16 7.76 -0.50
C MET A 182 -25.75 7.14 0.77
N LYS A 183 -26.53 7.90 1.55
CA LYS A 183 -27.19 7.40 2.76
C LYS A 183 -28.39 6.50 2.46
N SER A 184 -28.99 6.62 1.29
CA SER A 184 -30.22 5.88 0.92
C SER A 184 -29.99 4.42 0.54
N GLU A 185 -28.76 4.00 0.22
CA GLU A 185 -28.48 2.67 -0.32
C GLU A 185 -28.14 1.59 0.71
N SER A 186 -28.02 1.91 2.02
CA SER A 186 -27.57 0.97 3.05
C SER A 186 -28.64 0.72 4.12
N ASN A 187 -29.40 -0.38 4.00
CA ASN A 187 -30.52 -0.68 4.90
C ASN A 187 -30.69 -2.16 5.32
N SER A 188 -29.63 -2.91 5.60
CA SER A 188 -29.76 -4.15 6.37
C SER A 188 -29.31 -3.93 7.81
N PRO A 189 -30.17 -4.07 8.83
CA PRO A 189 -29.77 -3.91 10.22
C PRO A 189 -28.72 -4.95 10.67
N ASN A 190 -28.62 -6.08 9.99
CA ASN A 190 -27.74 -7.20 10.34
C ASN A 190 -26.56 -7.38 9.37
N TRP A 191 -26.29 -6.41 8.47
CA TRP A 191 -25.27 -6.52 7.42
C TRP A 191 -23.89 -7.00 7.94
N PHE A 192 -23.53 -6.62 9.15
CA PHE A 192 -22.22 -6.98 9.74
C PHE A 192 -22.18 -8.45 10.16
N ILE A 193 -23.27 -8.97 10.72
CA ILE A 193 -23.38 -10.40 11.09
C ILE A 193 -23.39 -11.25 9.84
N ASP A 194 -24.17 -10.86 8.83
CA ASP A 194 -24.26 -11.54 7.54
C ASP A 194 -22.89 -11.60 6.86
N LEU A 195 -22.11 -10.50 6.95
CA LEU A 195 -20.75 -10.44 6.44
C LEU A 195 -19.84 -11.43 7.16
N LEU A 196 -19.86 -11.47 8.49
CA LEU A 196 -19.01 -12.37 9.28
C LEU A 196 -19.36 -13.84 9.08
N MET A 197 -20.61 -14.18 8.81
CA MET A 197 -21.04 -15.54 8.50
C MET A 197 -20.72 -15.97 7.07
N ASN A 198 -20.37 -15.02 6.19
CA ASN A 198 -20.07 -15.32 4.80
C ASN A 198 -18.63 -15.86 4.64
N ARG A 199 -18.48 -17.12 4.25
CA ARG A 199 -17.17 -17.75 4.02
C ARG A 199 -16.33 -17.04 2.95
N ARG A 200 -16.97 -16.38 1.97
CA ARG A 200 -16.27 -15.59 0.93
C ARG A 200 -15.58 -14.37 1.51
N PHE A 201 -16.18 -13.77 2.56
CA PHE A 201 -15.54 -12.69 3.29
C PHE A 201 -14.22 -13.14 3.93
N TRP A 202 -14.18 -14.30 4.56
CA TRP A 202 -12.95 -14.83 5.17
C TRP A 202 -11.89 -15.20 4.14
N ALA A 203 -12.30 -15.65 2.93
CA ALA A 203 -11.36 -15.80 1.82
C ALA A 203 -10.66 -14.49 1.47
N LEU A 204 -11.42 -13.37 1.40
CA LEU A 204 -10.86 -12.04 1.17
C LEU A 204 -10.02 -11.52 2.34
N VAL A 205 -10.38 -11.84 3.58
CA VAL A 205 -9.56 -11.49 4.76
C VAL A 205 -8.18 -12.15 4.65
N VAL A 206 -8.11 -13.45 4.41
CA VAL A 206 -6.82 -14.13 4.22
C VAL A 206 -6.06 -13.56 3.01
N MET A 207 -6.77 -13.31 1.91
CA MET A 207 -6.19 -12.74 0.70
C MET A 207 -5.59 -11.35 0.97
N VAL A 208 -6.33 -10.43 1.59
CA VAL A 208 -5.83 -9.07 1.84
C VAL A 208 -4.67 -9.02 2.84
N ILE A 209 -4.71 -9.86 3.88
CA ILE A 209 -3.59 -9.97 4.83
C ILE A 209 -2.34 -10.46 4.11
N SER A 210 -2.47 -11.51 3.30
CA SER A 210 -1.33 -12.13 2.60
C SER A 210 -0.71 -11.20 1.56
N ILE A 211 -1.51 -10.55 0.70
CA ILE A 211 -0.99 -9.62 -0.31
C ILE A 211 -0.40 -8.35 0.34
N ASN A 212 -1.05 -7.83 1.39
CA ASN A 212 -0.57 -6.65 2.09
C ASN A 212 0.75 -6.94 2.83
N THR A 213 0.88 -8.11 3.46
CA THR A 213 2.13 -8.55 4.09
C THR A 213 3.29 -8.55 3.08
N SER A 214 3.10 -9.18 1.92
CA SER A 214 4.12 -9.25 0.88
C SER A 214 4.48 -7.85 0.35
N TRP A 215 3.48 -7.07 -0.04
CA TRP A 215 3.68 -5.74 -0.60
C TRP A 215 4.37 -4.78 0.36
N GLN A 216 3.87 -4.64 1.59
CA GLN A 216 4.38 -3.66 2.53
C GLN A 216 5.79 -4.01 3.02
N LEU A 217 6.07 -5.29 3.24
CA LEU A 217 7.37 -5.69 3.72
C LEU A 217 8.43 -5.52 2.63
N ILE A 218 8.17 -5.98 1.41
CA ILE A 218 9.11 -5.79 0.30
C ILE A 218 9.35 -4.30 0.05
N ARG A 219 8.29 -3.48 0.03
CA ARG A 219 8.39 -2.02 -0.12
C ARG A 219 9.31 -1.38 0.92
N ALA A 220 9.15 -1.75 2.18
CA ALA A 220 9.88 -1.11 3.29
C ALA A 220 11.33 -1.59 3.40
N TRP A 221 11.60 -2.86 3.08
CA TRP A 221 12.90 -3.48 3.35
C TRP A 221 13.79 -3.65 2.11
N MET A 222 13.25 -3.43 0.91
CA MET A 222 14.01 -3.58 -0.35
C MET A 222 15.29 -2.73 -0.39
N PRO A 223 15.29 -1.43 -0.02
CA PRO A 223 16.53 -0.64 -0.04
C PRO A 223 17.59 -1.16 0.95
N LYS A 224 17.18 -1.64 2.12
CA LYS A 224 18.08 -2.26 3.10
C LYS A 224 18.63 -3.60 2.60
N PHE A 225 17.78 -4.45 2.05
CA PHE A 225 18.20 -5.72 1.45
C PHE A 225 19.24 -5.50 0.36
N LEU A 226 19.06 -4.54 -0.53
CA LEU A 226 20.02 -4.26 -1.58
C LEU A 226 21.34 -3.72 -1.03
N GLN A 227 21.30 -2.76 -0.10
CA GLN A 227 22.50 -2.12 0.42
C GLN A 227 23.22 -3.01 1.43
N GLN A 228 22.54 -3.43 2.50
CA GLN A 228 23.14 -4.17 3.61
C GLN A 228 23.19 -5.69 3.34
N GLY A 229 22.16 -6.23 2.69
CA GLY A 229 22.09 -7.67 2.41
C GLY A 229 22.92 -8.09 1.19
N ARG A 230 23.08 -7.22 0.19
CA ARG A 230 23.75 -7.55 -1.09
C ARG A 230 24.90 -6.63 -1.47
N GLY A 231 25.16 -5.57 -0.70
CA GLY A 231 26.31 -4.69 -0.92
C GLY A 231 26.19 -3.76 -2.14
N TYR A 232 24.98 -3.51 -2.65
CA TYR A 232 24.81 -2.49 -3.69
C TYR A 232 25.03 -1.10 -3.11
N SER A 233 25.56 -0.19 -3.95
CA SER A 233 25.66 1.20 -3.56
C SER A 233 24.28 1.82 -3.38
N GLU A 234 24.19 2.85 -2.54
CA GLU A 234 22.95 3.57 -2.30
C GLU A 234 22.32 4.11 -3.58
N SER A 235 23.14 4.65 -4.49
CA SER A 235 22.68 5.16 -5.80
C SER A 235 22.03 4.04 -6.63
N ILE A 236 22.64 2.85 -6.70
CA ILE A 236 22.04 1.72 -7.42
C ILE A 236 20.73 1.31 -6.77
N ALA A 237 20.66 1.25 -5.43
CA ALA A 237 19.44 0.90 -4.72
C ALA A 237 18.32 1.92 -4.98
N LEU A 238 18.61 3.22 -5.04
CA LEU A 238 17.65 4.28 -5.34
C LEU A 238 17.12 4.17 -6.78
N TYR A 239 17.99 4.07 -7.78
CA TYR A 239 17.57 3.93 -9.18
C TYR A 239 16.80 2.61 -9.38
N PHE A 240 17.27 1.53 -8.76
CA PHE A 240 16.56 0.26 -8.82
C PHE A 240 15.16 0.35 -8.20
N ASN A 241 15.01 1.06 -7.06
CA ASN A 241 13.69 1.22 -6.43
C ASN A 241 12.71 1.95 -7.35
N SER A 242 13.16 2.97 -8.11
CA SER A 242 12.33 3.61 -9.14
C SER A 242 11.94 2.61 -10.24
N ALA A 243 12.88 1.83 -10.77
CA ALA A 243 12.62 0.80 -11.78
C ALA A 243 11.68 -0.29 -11.24
N TYR A 244 11.82 -0.67 -9.97
CA TYR A 244 10.95 -1.62 -9.29
C TYR A 244 9.50 -1.15 -9.29
N PHE A 245 9.23 0.12 -8.96
CA PHE A 245 7.86 0.66 -9.00
C PHE A 245 7.29 0.76 -10.42
N VAL A 246 8.12 1.03 -11.43
CA VAL A 246 7.69 0.91 -12.84
C VAL A 246 7.29 -0.53 -13.16
N ALA A 247 8.08 -1.52 -12.75
CA ALA A 247 7.76 -2.93 -12.96
C ALA A 247 6.48 -3.35 -12.22
N THR A 248 6.24 -2.83 -11.00
CA THR A 248 5.00 -3.10 -10.27
C THR A 248 3.77 -2.59 -11.02
N ASP A 249 3.83 -1.40 -11.63
CA ASP A 249 2.73 -0.85 -12.41
C ASP A 249 2.47 -1.65 -13.69
N ILE A 250 3.55 -2.03 -14.40
CA ILE A 250 3.44 -2.91 -15.57
C ILE A 250 2.75 -4.23 -15.17
N GLY A 251 3.13 -4.81 -14.03
CA GLY A 251 2.51 -6.03 -13.50
C GLY A 251 1.03 -5.85 -13.18
N CYS A 252 0.66 -4.73 -12.55
CA CYS A 252 -0.72 -4.39 -12.20
C CYS A 252 -1.59 -4.23 -13.45
N ILE A 253 -1.15 -3.45 -14.43
CA ILE A 253 -1.86 -3.26 -15.70
C ILE A 253 -1.93 -4.59 -16.47
N GLY A 254 -0.82 -5.32 -16.56
CA GLY A 254 -0.73 -6.61 -17.21
C GLY A 254 -1.68 -7.64 -16.62
N ALA A 255 -1.83 -7.68 -15.30
CA ALA A 255 -2.79 -8.55 -14.62
C ALA A 255 -4.24 -8.22 -15.00
N GLY A 256 -4.62 -6.94 -15.05
CA GLY A 256 -5.94 -6.51 -15.49
C GLY A 256 -6.23 -6.92 -16.94
N LEU A 257 -5.26 -6.71 -17.83
CA LEU A 257 -5.36 -7.09 -19.25
C LEU A 257 -5.45 -8.61 -19.41
N LEU A 258 -4.65 -9.37 -18.66
CA LEU A 258 -4.66 -10.84 -18.71
C LEU A 258 -6.00 -11.42 -18.27
N ALA A 259 -6.54 -10.93 -17.13
CA ALA A 259 -7.86 -11.34 -16.65
C ALA A 259 -8.96 -11.08 -17.70
N SER A 260 -8.96 -9.89 -18.32
CA SER A 260 -9.90 -9.53 -19.38
C SER A 260 -9.74 -10.40 -20.63
N ARG A 261 -8.50 -10.68 -21.02
CA ARG A 261 -8.20 -11.54 -22.19
C ARG A 261 -8.67 -12.99 -21.96
N LEU A 262 -8.42 -13.54 -20.78
CA LEU A 262 -8.88 -14.90 -20.44
C LEU A 262 -10.41 -15.01 -20.48
N THR A 263 -11.11 -14.00 -20.00
CA THR A 263 -12.59 -13.94 -20.09
C THR A 263 -13.07 -13.89 -21.55
N ARG A 264 -12.43 -13.08 -22.40
CA ARG A 264 -12.75 -13.03 -23.84
C ARG A 264 -12.47 -14.35 -24.58
N LEU A 265 -11.52 -15.13 -24.08
CA LEU A 265 -11.21 -16.49 -24.59
C LEU A 265 -12.18 -17.56 -24.08
N GLY A 266 -13.31 -17.17 -23.46
CA GLY A 266 -14.40 -18.07 -23.05
C GLY A 266 -14.24 -18.68 -21.66
N ARG A 267 -13.26 -18.24 -20.84
CA ARG A 267 -13.18 -18.65 -19.45
C ARG A 267 -14.16 -17.87 -18.58
N SER A 268 -14.68 -18.48 -17.50
CA SER A 268 -15.51 -17.76 -16.56
C SER A 268 -14.72 -16.60 -15.93
N VAL A 269 -15.42 -15.51 -15.57
CA VAL A 269 -14.82 -14.34 -14.92
C VAL A 269 -14.07 -14.72 -13.65
N HIS A 270 -14.67 -15.59 -12.82
CA HIS A 270 -14.06 -16.10 -11.60
C HIS A 270 -12.76 -16.87 -11.88
N ALA A 271 -12.76 -17.83 -12.82
CA ALA A 271 -11.57 -18.58 -13.19
C ALA A 271 -10.47 -17.69 -13.78
N SER A 272 -10.84 -16.71 -14.62
CA SER A 272 -9.90 -15.76 -15.19
C SER A 272 -9.15 -14.96 -14.13
N ARG A 273 -9.86 -14.49 -13.10
CA ARG A 273 -9.29 -13.76 -11.97
C ARG A 273 -8.39 -14.66 -11.11
N LEU A 274 -8.81 -15.91 -10.82
CA LEU A 274 -7.99 -16.85 -10.05
C LEU A 274 -6.71 -17.25 -10.76
N ILE A 275 -6.76 -17.51 -12.07
CA ILE A 275 -5.58 -17.82 -12.87
C ILE A 275 -4.62 -16.64 -12.86
N THR A 276 -5.11 -15.43 -13.11
CA THR A 276 -4.29 -14.22 -13.10
C THR A 276 -3.66 -13.99 -11.71
N TYR A 277 -4.44 -14.12 -10.66
CA TYR A 277 -3.94 -14.01 -9.28
C TYR A 277 -2.85 -15.06 -9.00
N GLY A 278 -3.08 -16.32 -9.40
CA GLY A 278 -2.12 -17.42 -9.25
C GLY A 278 -0.80 -17.15 -9.98
N LEU A 279 -0.87 -16.67 -11.23
CA LEU A 279 0.34 -16.31 -11.99
C LEU A 279 1.11 -15.16 -11.33
N CYS A 280 0.42 -14.11 -10.88
CA CYS A 280 1.05 -13.02 -10.14
C CYS A 280 1.66 -13.50 -8.81
N SER A 281 0.98 -14.41 -8.09
CA SER A 281 1.52 -15.03 -6.87
C SER A 281 2.76 -15.86 -7.15
N LEU A 282 2.82 -16.59 -8.26
CA LEU A 282 4.02 -17.33 -8.67
C LEU A 282 5.19 -16.38 -8.99
N LEU A 283 4.93 -15.23 -9.62
CA LEU A 283 5.95 -14.20 -9.80
C LEU A 283 6.45 -13.65 -8.45
N ALA A 284 5.57 -13.43 -7.50
CA ALA A 284 5.97 -13.02 -6.14
C ALA A 284 6.84 -14.10 -5.46
N CYS A 285 6.58 -15.39 -5.67
CA CYS A 285 7.37 -16.49 -5.13
C CYS A 285 8.83 -16.51 -5.66
N LEU A 286 9.15 -15.77 -6.72
CA LEU A 286 10.54 -15.60 -7.16
C LEU A 286 11.44 -14.95 -6.11
N THR A 287 10.88 -14.39 -5.03
CA THR A 287 11.64 -13.99 -3.85
C THR A 287 12.44 -15.15 -3.24
N CYS A 288 11.92 -16.39 -3.33
CA CYS A 288 12.66 -17.59 -2.92
C CYS A 288 13.96 -17.76 -3.71
N ILE A 289 13.97 -17.40 -5.00
CA ILE A 289 15.18 -17.43 -5.83
C ILE A 289 16.03 -16.19 -5.51
N ALA A 290 15.43 -15.00 -5.48
CA ALA A 290 16.12 -13.75 -5.19
C ALA A 290 16.88 -13.79 -3.86
N ALA A 291 16.31 -14.45 -2.85
CA ALA A 291 16.91 -14.59 -1.53
C ALA A 291 18.29 -15.29 -1.55
N PHE A 292 18.56 -16.15 -2.53
CA PHE A 292 19.83 -16.90 -2.62
C PHE A 292 20.75 -16.39 -3.74
N LEU A 293 20.30 -15.42 -4.55
CA LEU A 293 21.13 -14.86 -5.60
C LEU A 293 22.17 -13.89 -5.01
N PRO A 294 23.44 -13.97 -5.44
CA PRO A 294 24.47 -12.99 -5.09
C PRO A 294 24.16 -11.62 -5.75
N GLN A 295 24.94 -10.61 -5.35
CA GLN A 295 24.93 -9.32 -6.03
C GLN A 295 25.19 -9.50 -7.53
N GLY A 296 24.33 -8.94 -8.37
CA GLY A 296 24.46 -9.00 -9.83
C GLY A 296 23.18 -8.57 -10.53
N TRP A 297 23.27 -8.41 -11.85
CA TRP A 297 22.12 -7.98 -12.67
C TRP A 297 20.96 -8.98 -12.65
N LEU A 298 21.24 -10.29 -12.50
CA LEU A 298 20.22 -11.32 -12.45
C LEU A 298 19.30 -11.15 -11.24
N LEU A 299 19.85 -10.82 -10.05
CA LEU A 299 19.06 -10.52 -8.88
C LEU A 299 18.11 -9.34 -9.14
N LEU A 300 18.61 -8.27 -9.74
CA LEU A 300 17.79 -7.08 -10.04
C LEU A 300 16.65 -7.44 -11.01
N VAL A 301 16.91 -8.18 -12.04
CA VAL A 301 15.88 -8.63 -12.99
C VAL A 301 14.83 -9.51 -12.30
N VAL A 302 15.24 -10.47 -11.48
CA VAL A 302 14.31 -11.33 -10.73
C VAL A 302 13.44 -10.48 -9.79
N LEU A 303 14.01 -9.48 -9.12
CA LEU A 303 13.26 -8.59 -8.25
C LEU A 303 12.25 -7.70 -9.02
N LEU A 304 12.50 -7.34 -10.29
CA LEU A 304 11.50 -6.65 -11.11
C LEU A 304 10.29 -7.54 -11.38
N PHE A 305 10.49 -8.83 -11.66
CA PHE A 305 9.38 -9.78 -11.79
C PHE A 305 8.64 -10.00 -10.47
N VAL A 306 9.34 -10.05 -9.34
CA VAL A 306 8.72 -10.05 -8.01
C VAL A 306 7.84 -8.81 -7.84
N GLY A 307 8.33 -7.63 -8.21
CA GLY A 307 7.56 -6.39 -8.16
C GLY A 307 6.28 -6.47 -8.99
N ALA A 308 6.40 -6.91 -10.25
CA ALA A 308 5.24 -7.11 -11.12
C ALA A 308 4.21 -8.07 -10.51
N GLY A 309 4.67 -9.16 -9.88
CA GLY A 309 3.78 -10.12 -9.19
C GLY A 309 3.10 -9.52 -7.97
N THR A 310 3.85 -8.85 -7.10
CA THR A 310 3.32 -8.36 -5.81
C THR A 310 2.28 -7.26 -5.93
N LEU A 311 2.33 -6.41 -6.95
CA LEU A 311 1.27 -5.44 -7.22
C LEU A 311 0.20 -6.02 -8.17
N GLY A 312 0.58 -6.96 -9.05
CA GLY A 312 -0.34 -7.59 -10.00
C GLY A 312 -1.48 -8.40 -9.36
N VAL A 313 -1.36 -8.79 -8.08
CA VAL A 313 -2.44 -9.47 -7.34
C VAL A 313 -3.58 -8.53 -6.94
N PHE A 314 -3.35 -7.22 -6.80
CA PHE A 314 -4.35 -6.27 -6.28
C PHE A 314 -5.57 -6.08 -7.17
N PRO A 315 -5.49 -5.98 -8.52
CA PRO A 315 -6.68 -5.87 -9.37
C PRO A 315 -7.67 -7.02 -9.18
N CYS A 316 -7.16 -8.23 -8.98
CA CYS A 316 -8.00 -9.40 -8.69
C CYS A 316 -8.67 -9.29 -7.33
N TYR A 317 -7.93 -8.89 -6.29
CA TYR A 317 -8.47 -8.65 -4.95
C TYR A 317 -9.61 -7.61 -4.97
N TYR A 318 -9.40 -6.46 -5.59
CA TYR A 318 -10.45 -5.44 -5.69
C TYR A 318 -11.69 -5.94 -6.44
N SER A 319 -11.47 -6.71 -7.51
CA SER A 319 -12.59 -7.28 -8.29
C SER A 319 -13.40 -8.30 -7.49
N PHE A 320 -12.77 -9.13 -6.67
CA PHE A 320 -13.47 -10.04 -5.76
C PHE A 320 -14.18 -9.31 -4.62
N THR A 321 -13.58 -8.25 -4.08
CA THR A 321 -14.21 -7.41 -3.05
C THR A 321 -15.50 -6.77 -3.59
N GLN A 322 -15.49 -6.27 -4.83
CA GLN A 322 -16.66 -5.71 -5.48
C GLN A 322 -17.76 -6.75 -5.76
N GLU A 323 -17.39 -8.02 -5.98
CA GLU A 323 -18.33 -9.11 -6.17
C GLU A 323 -19.00 -9.54 -4.85
N LEU A 324 -18.29 -9.41 -3.71
CA LEU A 324 -18.81 -9.82 -2.40
C LEU A 324 -19.98 -8.95 -1.95
N SER A 325 -19.90 -7.63 -2.14
CA SER A 325 -20.96 -6.69 -1.76
C SER A 325 -21.03 -5.53 -2.73
N VAL A 326 -22.22 -5.32 -3.27
CA VAL A 326 -22.51 -4.20 -4.18
C VAL A 326 -23.04 -3.01 -3.37
N THR A 327 -23.84 -3.25 -2.33
CA THR A 327 -24.53 -2.23 -1.53
C THR A 327 -23.69 -1.64 -0.42
N ASP A 328 -22.90 -2.47 0.27
CA ASP A 328 -22.08 -2.06 1.43
C ASP A 328 -20.57 -2.07 1.11
N LEU A 329 -20.19 -1.85 -0.16
CA LEU A 329 -18.82 -1.95 -0.64
C LEU A 329 -17.83 -1.11 0.17
N GLY A 330 -18.20 0.12 0.53
CA GLY A 330 -17.35 1.01 1.33
C GLY A 330 -17.06 0.47 2.72
N LYS A 331 -18.09 -0.07 3.41
CA LYS A 331 -17.94 -0.67 4.75
C LYS A 331 -17.09 -1.93 4.70
N VAL A 332 -17.36 -2.82 3.74
CA VAL A 332 -16.59 -4.07 3.54
C VAL A 332 -15.14 -3.76 3.23
N THR A 333 -14.87 -2.83 2.32
CA THR A 333 -13.51 -2.41 1.96
C THR A 333 -12.78 -1.80 3.16
N GLY A 334 -13.47 -0.99 3.98
CA GLY A 334 -12.91 -0.41 5.20
C GLY A 334 -12.49 -1.46 6.22
N ILE A 335 -13.35 -2.47 6.46
CA ILE A 335 -13.05 -3.58 7.38
C ILE A 335 -11.90 -4.43 6.85
N LEU A 336 -11.91 -4.78 5.55
CA LEU A 336 -10.82 -5.54 4.93
C LEU A 336 -9.49 -4.76 5.00
N SER A 337 -9.51 -3.45 4.77
CA SER A 337 -8.34 -2.59 4.93
C SER A 337 -7.82 -2.60 6.37
N PHE A 338 -8.70 -2.42 7.35
CA PHE A 338 -8.34 -2.50 8.78
C PHE A 338 -7.69 -3.85 9.12
N LEU A 339 -8.36 -4.97 8.76
CA LEU A 339 -7.85 -6.31 9.03
C LEU A 339 -6.54 -6.59 8.29
N GLY A 340 -6.42 -6.12 7.05
CA GLY A 340 -5.20 -6.22 6.26
C GLY A 340 -4.01 -5.54 6.94
N TRP A 341 -4.18 -4.30 7.39
CA TRP A 341 -3.13 -3.54 8.04
C TRP A 341 -2.80 -4.03 9.45
N ILE A 342 -3.80 -4.28 10.29
CA ILE A 342 -3.58 -4.70 11.69
C ILE A 342 -2.88 -6.06 11.77
N ALA A 343 -3.18 -6.98 10.85
CA ALA A 343 -2.58 -8.30 10.83
C ALA A 343 -1.19 -8.32 10.14
N SER A 344 -0.99 -7.52 9.08
CA SER A 344 0.29 -7.52 8.35
C SER A 344 1.37 -6.67 9.02
N SER A 345 0.99 -5.60 9.72
CA SER A 345 1.97 -4.65 10.28
C SER A 345 2.94 -5.26 11.30
N PRO A 346 2.54 -6.16 12.22
CA PRO A 346 3.48 -6.78 13.17
C PRO A 346 4.61 -7.57 12.50
N VAL A 347 4.41 -8.03 11.27
CA VAL A 347 5.42 -8.80 10.52
C VAL A 347 6.72 -7.99 10.35
N HIS A 348 6.64 -6.66 10.24
CA HIS A 348 7.83 -5.81 10.15
C HIS A 348 8.73 -5.93 11.37
N ARG A 349 8.16 -5.98 12.58
CA ARG A 349 8.92 -6.18 13.82
C ARG A 349 9.59 -7.54 13.86
N TYR A 350 8.83 -8.60 13.55
CA TYR A 350 9.38 -9.96 13.56
C TYR A 350 10.48 -10.14 12.51
N PHE A 351 10.31 -9.54 11.34
CA PHE A 351 11.31 -9.53 10.29
C PHE A 351 12.57 -8.79 10.75
N GLY A 352 12.45 -7.60 11.35
CA GLY A 352 13.58 -6.84 11.88
C GLY A 352 14.34 -7.61 12.98
N ARG A 353 13.63 -8.23 13.92
CA ARG A 353 14.21 -9.10 14.94
C ARG A 353 14.96 -10.29 14.32
N TYR A 354 14.39 -10.93 13.30
CA TYR A 354 15.03 -12.00 12.58
C TYR A 354 16.35 -11.53 11.94
N VAL A 355 16.35 -10.36 11.28
CA VAL A 355 17.56 -9.79 10.68
C VAL A 355 18.62 -9.45 11.74
N ASP A 356 18.23 -8.91 12.90
CA ASP A 356 19.16 -8.63 14.00
C ASP A 356 19.84 -9.90 14.52
N GLN A 357 19.11 -11.01 14.62
CA GLN A 357 19.60 -12.29 15.11
C GLN A 357 20.47 -13.04 14.09
N THR A 358 20.04 -13.06 12.82
CA THR A 358 20.68 -13.87 11.77
C THR A 358 21.68 -13.09 10.92
N LYS A 359 21.64 -11.76 10.98
CA LYS A 359 22.37 -10.85 10.08
C LYS A 359 22.10 -11.11 8.59
N SER A 360 20.95 -11.70 8.28
CA SER A 360 20.53 -12.04 6.92
C SER A 360 19.07 -11.64 6.68
N PHE A 361 18.79 -11.15 5.48
CA PHE A 361 17.45 -10.85 4.99
C PHE A 361 16.81 -12.04 4.24
N ASP A 362 17.57 -13.07 3.93
CA ASP A 362 17.29 -14.06 2.89
C ASP A 362 16.01 -14.87 3.15
N LEU A 363 15.97 -15.61 4.25
CA LEU A 363 14.81 -16.46 4.55
C LEU A 363 13.54 -15.62 4.79
N GLY A 364 13.69 -14.49 5.46
CA GLY A 364 12.56 -13.61 5.70
C GLY A 364 11.97 -13.05 4.39
N LEU A 365 12.81 -12.63 3.44
CA LEU A 365 12.37 -12.17 2.12
C LEU A 365 11.71 -13.31 1.32
N ALA A 366 12.30 -14.51 1.35
CA ALA A 366 11.73 -15.69 0.69
C ALA A 366 10.32 -16.02 1.19
N LEU A 367 10.14 -16.08 2.52
CA LEU A 367 8.84 -16.39 3.15
C LEU A 367 7.75 -15.36 2.84
N VAL A 368 8.14 -14.09 2.81
CA VAL A 368 7.18 -13.01 2.53
C VAL A 368 6.63 -13.07 1.11
N GLY A 369 7.44 -13.44 0.14
CA GLY A 369 6.97 -13.61 -1.22
C GLY A 369 6.06 -14.82 -1.44
N LEU A 370 6.08 -15.80 -0.51
CA LEU A 370 5.14 -16.92 -0.52
C LEU A 370 3.74 -16.54 0.02
N ALA A 371 3.63 -15.43 0.77
CA ALA A 371 2.37 -15.05 1.41
C ALA A 371 1.17 -14.97 0.43
N PRO A 372 1.27 -14.41 -0.80
CA PRO A 372 0.14 -14.36 -1.72
C PRO A 372 -0.45 -15.73 -2.08
N MET A 373 0.34 -16.81 -2.02
CA MET A 373 -0.15 -18.17 -2.24
C MET A 373 -1.19 -18.60 -1.19
N LEU A 374 -1.07 -18.10 0.06
CA LEU A 374 -2.08 -18.36 1.10
C LEU A 374 -3.43 -17.76 0.71
N GLY A 375 -3.41 -16.56 0.11
CA GLY A 375 -4.62 -15.95 -0.44
C GLY A 375 -5.24 -16.78 -1.57
N LEU A 376 -4.42 -17.34 -2.47
CA LEU A 376 -4.91 -18.24 -3.52
C LEU A 376 -5.56 -19.50 -2.93
N ILE A 377 -4.90 -20.14 -1.99
CA ILE A 377 -5.42 -21.33 -1.31
C ILE A 377 -6.75 -21.02 -0.63
N ALA A 378 -6.83 -19.92 0.11
CA ALA A 378 -8.07 -19.50 0.76
C ALA A 378 -9.20 -19.26 -0.24
N MET A 379 -8.93 -18.64 -1.39
CA MET A 379 -9.92 -18.45 -2.44
C MET A 379 -10.41 -19.76 -3.03
N LEU A 380 -9.52 -20.70 -3.29
CA LEU A 380 -9.89 -22.03 -3.80
C LEU A 380 -10.73 -22.85 -2.81
N LEU A 381 -10.46 -22.72 -1.52
CA LEU A 381 -11.16 -23.48 -0.48
C LEU A 381 -12.50 -22.86 -0.05
N LEU A 382 -12.52 -21.51 0.10
CA LEU A 382 -13.65 -20.80 0.70
C LEU A 382 -14.55 -20.11 -0.34
N TRP A 383 -14.08 -19.96 -1.58
CA TRP A 383 -14.86 -19.36 -2.66
C TRP A 383 -14.86 -20.24 -3.92
N PRO A 384 -15.51 -21.42 -3.88
CA PRO A 384 -15.61 -22.29 -5.05
C PRO A 384 -16.43 -21.63 -6.18
N SER A 385 -16.12 -21.97 -7.42
CA SER A 385 -16.86 -21.49 -8.58
C SER A 385 -18.31 -21.98 -8.53
N THR A 386 -19.26 -21.15 -8.90
CA THR A 386 -20.71 -21.41 -8.91
C THR A 386 -21.15 -22.61 -9.78
N SER A 387 -20.25 -23.27 -10.47
CA SER A 387 -20.56 -24.48 -11.25
C SER A 387 -20.80 -25.73 -10.40
N GLN A 388 -20.46 -25.73 -9.11
CA GLN A 388 -20.70 -26.88 -8.20
C GLN A 388 -22.04 -26.80 -7.45
N CYS A 389 -22.76 -25.67 -7.45
CA CYS A 389 -24.06 -25.52 -6.76
C CYS A 389 -25.28 -25.87 -7.62
N LYS A 390 -25.13 -26.54 -8.79
CA LYS A 390 -26.27 -27.01 -9.59
C LYS A 390 -26.63 -28.49 -9.40
N ASN A 391 -25.93 -29.20 -8.50
CA ASN A 391 -26.13 -30.62 -8.26
C ASN A 391 -26.38 -30.99 -6.77
N ASP A 392 -26.89 -30.04 -5.97
CA ASP A 392 -27.43 -30.34 -4.62
C ASP A 392 -28.85 -29.78 -4.49
#